data_0e64dfa1ea739a497a64ba496875dd3c
#
_entry.id   0e64dfa1ea739a497a64ba496875dd3c
#
_cell.length_a   1.000
_cell.length_b   1.000
_cell.length_c   1.000
_cell.angle_alpha   90.00
_cell.angle_beta   90.00
_cell.angle_gamma   90.00
#
_symmetry.space_group_name_H-M   'P 1'
#
loop_
_entity.id
_entity.type
_entity.pdbx_description
1 polymer ?
#
loop_
_entity_poly.entity_id
_entity_poly.type
_entity_poly.pdbx_seq_one_letter_code
_entity_poly.pdbx_strand_id
1 'polypeptide(L)'
;MRRDISIIWLEDEMEDAFHDYLKIVNKAIEDKGYQLLTDNCYLCESIGDARKVLDDSSKRIDFFISDFNLGEEYANGIDNGIDFLSDVRSRENYKQFFIIYSKNYDEIKETVITKINKEDNLGLLNNTMIINLSSPSDEVIKRDFQKAVEISLSKWDELNALRGEYMYENAELEYLLRSKCPGYPKDKTYRDLVKSYFNNELQVNETLKRRDNKEYRNLVDIRDNWLLLIDRRNALAHVIEDHEPEKGYFIQSKNENCLETFTIYERNLDKERCDLLEVVAMIKEILI
;
A
#
# COMPACT_ATOMS: atom_id res chain seq x y z
N MET A 1 -6.94 -5.05 4.70
CA MET A 1 -5.99 -4.89 3.59
C MET A 1 -4.58 -4.86 4.15
N ARG A 2 -3.63 -5.39 3.40
CA ARG A 2 -2.24 -5.32 3.81
C ARG A 2 -1.78 -3.86 3.78
N ARG A 3 -1.38 -3.33 4.93
CA ARG A 3 -0.82 -1.99 5.06
C ARG A 3 0.66 -1.96 4.67
N ASP A 4 1.27 -3.13 4.72
CA ASP A 4 2.71 -3.29 4.54
C ASP A 4 3.05 -3.43 3.06
N ILE A 5 3.89 -2.54 2.58
CA ILE A 5 4.52 -2.63 1.26
C ILE A 5 5.77 -3.48 1.37
N SER A 6 6.02 -4.29 0.35
CA SER A 6 7.22 -5.12 0.24
C SER A 6 7.94 -4.79 -1.05
N ILE A 7 9.23 -4.49 -0.94
CA ILE A 7 10.07 -4.13 -2.08
C ILE A 7 11.34 -4.96 -2.13
N ILE A 8 11.85 -5.20 -3.33
CA ILE A 8 13.24 -5.55 -3.52
C ILE A 8 13.97 -4.27 -3.90
N TRP A 9 15.04 -3.97 -3.17
CA TRP A 9 15.95 -2.89 -3.49
C TRP A 9 17.34 -3.45 -3.75
N LEU A 10 17.79 -3.34 -5.00
CA LEU A 10 19.08 -3.83 -5.44
C LEU A 10 20.07 -2.67 -5.49
N GLU A 11 21.07 -2.71 -4.61
CA GLU A 11 22.08 -1.67 -4.40
C GLU A 11 23.33 -2.35 -3.85
N ASP A 12 24.45 -2.24 -4.51
CA ASP A 12 25.74 -2.81 -4.09
C ASP A 12 26.56 -1.86 -3.19
N GLU A 13 26.29 -0.54 -3.28
CA GLU A 13 26.96 0.49 -2.46
C GLU A 13 25.96 1.12 -1.46
N MET A 14 25.83 0.54 -0.26
CA MET A 14 24.93 1.05 0.78
C MET A 14 25.56 2.21 1.58
N GLU A 15 25.99 3.26 0.88
CA GLU A 15 26.57 4.47 1.45
C GLU A 15 25.49 5.44 1.99
N ASP A 16 25.93 6.60 2.54
CA ASP A 16 25.04 7.63 3.11
C ASP A 16 23.94 8.10 2.14
N ALA A 17 24.25 8.22 0.85
CA ALA A 17 23.28 8.61 -0.19
C ALA A 17 22.14 7.61 -0.33
N PHE A 18 22.41 6.31 -0.25
CA PHE A 18 21.39 5.26 -0.24
C PHE A 18 20.41 5.44 0.92
N HIS A 19 20.91 5.72 2.12
CA HIS A 19 20.07 5.93 3.29
C HIS A 19 19.13 7.14 3.13
N ASP A 20 19.54 8.17 2.41
CA ASP A 20 18.69 9.32 2.12
C ASP A 20 17.60 8.97 1.08
N TYR A 21 17.91 8.19 0.05
CA TYR A 21 16.90 7.68 -0.89
C TYR A 21 15.89 6.76 -0.20
N LEU A 22 16.35 5.89 0.69
CA LEU A 22 15.47 5.03 1.49
C LEU A 22 14.49 5.85 2.34
N LYS A 23 14.95 6.94 2.98
CA LYS A 23 14.07 7.86 3.74
C LYS A 23 13.02 8.52 2.83
N ILE A 24 13.42 8.95 1.62
CA ILE A 24 12.51 9.56 0.63
C ILE A 24 11.43 8.57 0.22
N VAL A 25 11.82 7.34 -0.12
CA VAL A 25 10.90 6.27 -0.54
C VAL A 25 9.95 5.91 0.60
N ASN A 26 10.49 5.69 1.81
CA ASN A 26 9.67 5.37 2.98
C ASN A 26 8.64 6.48 3.26
N LYS A 27 9.06 7.73 3.24
CA LYS A 27 8.17 8.88 3.42
C LYS A 27 7.07 8.94 2.36
N ALA A 28 7.40 8.69 1.09
CA ALA A 28 6.41 8.66 0.01
C ALA A 28 5.38 7.53 0.18
N ILE A 29 5.79 6.38 0.70
CA ILE A 29 4.92 5.25 1.05
C ILE A 29 3.99 5.63 2.21
N GLU A 30 4.55 6.25 3.27
CA GLU A 30 3.79 6.70 4.45
C GLU A 30 2.75 7.77 4.11
N ASP A 31 3.10 8.72 3.24
CA ASP A 31 2.19 9.79 2.78
C ASP A 31 0.96 9.24 2.04
N LYS A 32 1.05 8.01 1.51
CA LYS A 32 -0.06 7.26 0.90
C LYS A 32 -0.82 6.35 1.89
N GLY A 33 -0.50 6.39 3.18
CA GLY A 33 -1.13 5.59 4.22
C GLY A 33 -0.63 4.15 4.33
N TYR A 34 0.42 3.81 3.58
CA TYR A 34 1.10 2.51 3.67
C TYR A 34 2.30 2.58 4.61
N GLN A 35 2.97 1.45 4.84
CA GLN A 35 4.21 1.38 5.60
C GLN A 35 5.18 0.41 4.94
N LEU A 36 6.46 0.73 5.01
CA LEU A 36 7.55 -0.15 4.62
C LEU A 36 8.23 -0.66 5.88
N LEU A 37 7.92 -1.89 6.28
CA LEU A 37 8.59 -2.53 7.42
C LEU A 37 10.00 -2.97 7.01
N THR A 38 10.93 -2.96 7.96
CA THR A 38 12.32 -3.39 7.74
C THR A 38 12.38 -4.80 7.14
N ASP A 39 11.56 -5.73 7.66
CA ASP A 39 11.51 -7.11 7.17
C ASP A 39 10.90 -7.27 5.77
N ASN A 40 10.26 -6.22 5.25
CA ASN A 40 9.62 -6.18 3.94
C ASN A 40 10.44 -5.37 2.91
N CYS A 41 11.52 -4.73 3.32
CA CYS A 41 12.51 -4.09 2.46
C CYS A 41 13.66 -5.06 2.24
N TYR A 42 13.60 -5.83 1.15
CA TYR A 42 14.64 -6.80 0.81
C TYR A 42 15.79 -6.09 0.13
N LEU A 43 16.78 -5.68 0.92
CA LEU A 43 18.01 -5.08 0.43
C LEU A 43 18.91 -6.19 -0.12
N CYS A 44 19.29 -6.08 -1.39
CA CYS A 44 20.10 -7.08 -2.10
C CYS A 44 21.32 -6.38 -2.68
N GLU A 45 22.52 -6.94 -2.45
CA GLU A 45 23.77 -6.43 -2.98
C GLU A 45 24.07 -6.97 -4.39
N SER A 46 23.37 -8.04 -4.77
CA SER A 46 23.56 -8.69 -6.08
C SER A 46 22.24 -9.17 -6.69
N ILE A 47 22.21 -9.35 -8.00
CA ILE A 47 21.08 -10.00 -8.70
C ILE A 47 20.86 -11.43 -8.17
N GLY A 48 21.93 -12.12 -7.79
CA GLY A 48 21.84 -13.45 -7.18
C GLY A 48 21.05 -13.46 -5.88
N ASP A 49 21.21 -12.43 -5.03
CA ASP A 49 20.44 -12.31 -3.78
C ASP A 49 18.99 -11.92 -4.06
N ALA A 50 18.76 -11.00 -5.01
CA ALA A 50 17.41 -10.64 -5.43
C ALA A 50 16.65 -11.87 -6.00
N ARG A 51 17.31 -12.74 -6.76
CA ARG A 51 16.73 -14.01 -7.25
C ARG A 51 16.29 -14.93 -6.11
N LYS A 52 17.07 -15.06 -5.05
CA LYS A 52 16.70 -15.86 -3.87
C LYS A 52 15.40 -15.35 -3.24
N VAL A 53 15.24 -14.04 -3.17
CA VAL A 53 14.00 -13.42 -2.67
C VAL A 53 12.82 -13.70 -3.62
N LEU A 54 13.03 -13.59 -4.93
CA LEU A 54 12.00 -13.86 -5.95
C LEU A 54 11.58 -15.33 -6.01
N ASP A 55 12.49 -16.25 -5.70
CA ASP A 55 12.22 -17.68 -5.72
C ASP A 55 11.48 -18.16 -4.46
N ASP A 56 11.43 -17.33 -3.41
CA ASP A 56 10.67 -17.60 -2.19
C ASP A 56 9.20 -17.22 -2.39
N SER A 57 8.35 -18.21 -2.69
CA SER A 57 6.92 -18.02 -2.92
C SER A 57 6.13 -17.48 -1.72
N SER A 58 6.73 -17.48 -0.53
CA SER A 58 6.12 -16.89 0.68
C SER A 58 6.23 -15.37 0.68
N LYS A 59 7.12 -14.80 -0.13
CA LYS A 59 7.38 -13.36 -0.21
C LYS A 59 6.55 -12.73 -1.33
N ARG A 60 5.87 -11.65 -1.00
CA ARG A 60 5.18 -10.82 -1.97
C ARG A 60 6.00 -9.57 -2.23
N ILE A 61 6.18 -9.23 -3.50
CA ILE A 61 6.87 -8.01 -3.92
C ILE A 61 5.85 -7.09 -4.57
N ASP A 62 5.78 -5.84 -4.10
CA ASP A 62 4.84 -4.84 -4.61
C ASP A 62 5.48 -3.99 -5.72
N PHE A 63 6.75 -3.63 -5.60
CA PHE A 63 7.54 -3.01 -6.66
C PHE A 63 9.04 -3.21 -6.44
N PHE A 64 9.85 -2.83 -7.42
CA PHE A 64 11.29 -3.01 -7.47
C PHE A 64 12.00 -1.67 -7.56
N ILE A 65 13.14 -1.56 -6.88
CA ILE A 65 14.08 -0.46 -7.03
C ILE A 65 15.45 -1.05 -7.30
N SER A 66 16.20 -0.52 -8.25
CA SER A 66 17.54 -1.00 -8.57
C SER A 66 18.45 0.15 -8.96
N ASP A 67 19.68 0.15 -8.43
CA ASP A 67 20.75 0.86 -9.12
C ASP A 67 20.97 0.23 -10.50
N PHE A 68 21.42 1.04 -11.43
CA PHE A 68 21.82 0.57 -12.74
C PHE A 68 23.20 -0.08 -12.71
N ASN A 69 24.16 0.51 -11.99
CA ASN A 69 25.53 0.03 -11.91
C ASN A 69 25.69 -0.88 -10.68
N LEU A 70 25.97 -2.14 -10.89
CA LEU A 70 26.06 -3.15 -9.83
C LEU A 70 27.50 -3.68 -9.72
N GLY A 71 28.38 -2.89 -9.07
CA GLY A 71 29.71 -3.29 -8.68
C GLY A 71 30.72 -3.57 -9.77
N GLU A 72 31.83 -4.25 -9.39
CA GLU A 72 32.92 -4.60 -10.33
C GLU A 72 32.49 -5.61 -11.39
N GLU A 73 31.48 -6.42 -11.15
CA GLU A 73 30.93 -7.37 -12.13
C GLU A 73 30.32 -6.63 -13.32
N TYR A 74 29.76 -5.43 -13.09
CA TYR A 74 29.29 -4.55 -14.16
C TYR A 74 30.41 -4.16 -15.14
N ALA A 75 31.60 -3.86 -14.64
CA ALA A 75 32.77 -3.50 -15.51
C ALA A 75 33.15 -4.60 -16.50
N ASN A 76 32.76 -5.84 -16.24
CA ASN A 76 32.92 -6.99 -17.13
C ASN A 76 31.68 -7.25 -18.01
N GLY A 77 30.64 -6.41 -17.97
CA GLY A 77 29.45 -6.48 -18.81
C GLY A 77 28.49 -7.61 -18.45
N ILE A 78 28.49 -8.09 -17.20
CA ILE A 78 27.76 -9.29 -16.85
C ILE A 78 26.40 -8.99 -16.23
N ASP A 79 26.28 -8.03 -15.30
CA ASP A 79 24.99 -7.77 -14.65
C ASP A 79 24.79 -6.27 -14.36
N ASN A 80 23.64 -5.72 -14.75
CA ASN A 80 23.23 -4.35 -14.45
C ASN A 80 21.72 -4.29 -14.14
N GLY A 81 21.21 -3.13 -13.71
CA GLY A 81 19.80 -2.95 -13.39
C GLY A 81 18.84 -3.30 -14.53
N ILE A 82 19.26 -3.20 -15.80
CA ILE A 82 18.46 -3.62 -16.96
C ILE A 82 18.44 -5.14 -17.11
N ASP A 83 19.52 -5.82 -16.75
CA ASP A 83 19.56 -7.29 -16.74
C ASP A 83 18.67 -7.84 -15.64
N PHE A 84 18.65 -7.20 -14.47
CA PHE A 84 17.71 -7.53 -13.42
C PHE A 84 16.25 -7.28 -13.83
N LEU A 85 15.95 -6.14 -14.47
CA LEU A 85 14.63 -5.88 -15.05
C LEU A 85 14.21 -6.98 -16.03
N SER A 86 15.12 -7.39 -16.94
CA SER A 86 14.86 -8.46 -17.91
C SER A 86 14.57 -9.80 -17.21
N ASP A 87 15.35 -10.14 -16.19
CA ASP A 87 15.11 -11.35 -15.38
C ASP A 87 13.72 -11.31 -14.71
N VAL A 88 13.36 -10.20 -14.06
CA VAL A 88 12.04 -10.02 -13.44
C VAL A 88 10.92 -10.14 -14.48
N ARG A 89 11.06 -9.52 -15.66
CA ARG A 89 10.05 -9.57 -16.73
C ARG A 89 9.92 -10.93 -17.40
N SER A 90 10.95 -11.75 -17.37
CA SER A 90 10.91 -13.13 -17.88
C SER A 90 10.05 -14.06 -17.01
N ARG A 91 9.76 -13.67 -15.79
CA ARG A 91 8.98 -14.45 -14.83
C ARG A 91 7.49 -14.13 -15.01
N GLU A 92 6.65 -15.12 -15.17
CA GLU A 92 5.21 -14.97 -15.49
C GLU A 92 4.42 -14.12 -14.48
N ASN A 93 4.84 -14.10 -13.22
CA ASN A 93 4.09 -13.50 -12.11
C ASN A 93 4.53 -12.07 -11.75
N TYR A 94 5.60 -11.51 -12.36
CA TYR A 94 6.16 -10.24 -11.98
C TYR A 94 5.96 -9.14 -13.03
N LYS A 95 4.85 -8.42 -12.91
CA LYS A 95 4.48 -7.27 -13.75
C LYS A 95 4.46 -5.94 -12.98
N GLN A 96 4.98 -5.94 -11.77
CA GLN A 96 5.00 -4.79 -10.88
C GLN A 96 5.88 -3.67 -11.44
N PHE A 97 5.72 -2.50 -10.86
CA PHE A 97 6.50 -1.33 -11.23
C PHE A 97 7.99 -1.52 -10.90
N PHE A 98 8.85 -0.99 -11.76
CA PHE A 98 10.29 -1.10 -11.62
C PHE A 98 10.92 0.28 -11.70
N ILE A 99 11.71 0.66 -10.70
CA ILE A 99 12.43 1.93 -10.63
C ILE A 99 13.90 1.63 -10.80
N ILE A 100 14.53 2.26 -11.81
CA ILE A 100 15.98 2.20 -12.03
C ILE A 100 16.55 3.59 -11.82
N TYR A 101 17.66 3.71 -11.12
CA TYR A 101 18.35 4.98 -10.96
C TYR A 101 19.84 4.87 -11.29
N SER A 102 20.47 5.95 -11.71
CA SER A 102 21.90 6.01 -11.97
C SER A 102 22.40 7.44 -12.09
N LYS A 103 23.69 7.63 -11.77
CA LYS A 103 24.46 8.82 -12.13
C LYS A 103 24.82 8.84 -13.63
N ASN A 104 24.85 7.70 -14.29
CA ASN A 104 25.25 7.53 -15.70
C ASN A 104 24.02 7.36 -16.61
N TYR A 105 23.15 8.39 -16.66
CA TYR A 105 21.88 8.30 -17.38
C TYR A 105 22.00 8.02 -18.88
N ASP A 106 23.05 8.53 -19.55
CA ASP A 106 23.25 8.30 -20.97
C ASP A 106 23.63 6.84 -21.28
N GLU A 107 24.37 6.19 -20.39
CA GLU A 107 24.71 4.78 -20.49
C GLU A 107 23.46 3.88 -20.34
N ILE A 108 22.54 4.24 -19.45
CA ILE A 108 21.24 3.54 -19.37
C ILE A 108 20.51 3.59 -20.70
N LYS A 109 20.44 4.75 -21.34
CA LYS A 109 19.75 4.90 -22.64
C LYS A 109 20.34 3.97 -23.70
N GLU A 110 21.66 3.94 -23.81
CA GLU A 110 22.35 3.09 -24.77
C GLU A 110 22.11 1.60 -24.50
N THR A 111 22.21 1.20 -23.24
CA THR A 111 21.95 -0.18 -22.81
C THR A 111 20.51 -0.60 -23.06
N VAL A 112 19.53 0.25 -22.70
CA VAL A 112 18.11 0.01 -22.95
C VAL A 112 17.82 -0.15 -24.44
N ILE A 113 18.31 0.77 -25.28
CA ILE A 113 18.12 0.73 -26.73
C ILE A 113 18.73 -0.56 -27.31
N THR A 114 19.93 -0.91 -26.87
CA THR A 114 20.63 -2.12 -27.32
C THR A 114 19.86 -3.37 -26.94
N LYS A 115 19.34 -3.44 -25.70
CA LYS A 115 18.59 -4.59 -25.20
C LYS A 115 17.24 -4.74 -25.91
N ILE A 116 16.50 -3.63 -26.08
CA ILE A 116 15.23 -3.64 -26.82
C ILE A 116 15.43 -4.11 -28.25
N ASN A 117 16.46 -3.61 -28.96
CA ASN A 117 16.74 -4.01 -30.32
C ASN A 117 17.17 -5.49 -30.42
N LYS A 118 17.90 -5.99 -29.43
CA LYS A 118 18.35 -7.39 -29.40
C LYS A 118 17.21 -8.37 -29.13
N GLU A 119 16.30 -8.01 -28.23
CA GLU A 119 15.20 -8.87 -27.80
C GLU A 119 13.92 -8.63 -28.61
N ASP A 120 13.89 -7.61 -29.49
CA ASP A 120 12.68 -7.14 -30.20
C ASP A 120 11.47 -6.96 -29.26
N ASN A 121 11.74 -6.46 -28.05
CA ASN A 121 10.76 -6.41 -26.96
C ASN A 121 10.66 -5.03 -26.32
N LEU A 122 9.80 -4.18 -26.86
CA LEU A 122 9.45 -2.89 -26.24
C LEU A 122 8.73 -3.05 -24.88
N GLY A 123 8.12 -4.20 -24.65
CA GLY A 123 7.41 -4.50 -23.41
C GLY A 123 8.31 -4.58 -22.17
N LEU A 124 9.63 -4.69 -22.35
CA LEU A 124 10.61 -4.68 -21.26
C LEU A 124 10.46 -3.45 -20.36
N LEU A 125 10.18 -2.28 -20.93
CA LEU A 125 10.06 -1.01 -20.22
C LEU A 125 8.63 -0.73 -19.69
N ASN A 126 7.69 -1.62 -19.89
CA ASN A 126 6.36 -1.43 -19.33
C ASN A 126 6.44 -1.35 -17.81
N ASN A 127 5.74 -0.38 -17.23
CA ASN A 127 5.76 -0.13 -15.78
C ASN A 127 7.18 0.10 -15.23
N THR A 128 8.01 0.84 -15.98
CA THR A 128 9.40 1.15 -15.58
C THR A 128 9.60 2.66 -15.59
N MET A 129 10.25 3.18 -14.56
CA MET A 129 10.71 4.57 -14.48
C MET A 129 12.21 4.62 -14.25
N ILE A 130 12.90 5.48 -14.99
CA ILE A 130 14.34 5.69 -14.86
C ILE A 130 14.59 7.07 -14.24
N ILE A 131 15.34 7.09 -13.13
CA ILE A 131 15.68 8.30 -12.38
C ILE A 131 17.13 8.69 -12.66
N ASN A 132 17.34 9.94 -13.04
CA ASN A 132 18.64 10.51 -13.29
C ASN A 132 19.22 11.15 -12.04
N LEU A 133 20.24 10.53 -11.44
CA LEU A 133 20.96 11.06 -10.27
C LEU A 133 22.03 12.10 -10.62
N SER A 134 22.33 12.33 -11.92
CA SER A 134 23.27 13.39 -12.34
C SER A 134 22.64 14.79 -12.25
N SER A 135 21.37 14.89 -11.81
CA SER A 135 20.72 16.18 -11.65
C SER A 135 21.51 17.04 -10.62
N PRO A 136 21.74 18.32 -10.92
CA PRO A 136 22.47 19.21 -10.00
C PRO A 136 21.68 19.59 -8.74
N SER A 137 20.44 19.13 -8.61
CA SER A 137 19.53 19.48 -7.53
C SER A 137 18.98 18.23 -6.84
N ASP A 138 19.27 18.08 -5.56
CA ASP A 138 18.73 17.03 -4.70
C ASP A 138 17.20 17.06 -4.65
N GLU A 139 16.59 18.25 -4.76
CA GLU A 139 15.13 18.40 -4.81
C GLU A 139 14.51 17.76 -6.06
N VAL A 140 15.21 17.76 -7.18
CA VAL A 140 14.75 17.07 -8.41
C VAL A 140 14.81 15.56 -8.21
N ILE A 141 15.91 15.05 -7.67
CA ILE A 141 16.08 13.61 -7.37
C ILE A 141 15.00 13.15 -6.40
N LYS A 142 14.80 13.89 -5.31
CA LYS A 142 13.77 13.60 -4.32
C LYS A 142 12.37 13.56 -4.94
N ARG A 143 12.02 14.58 -5.72
CA ARG A 143 10.73 14.64 -6.42
C ARG A 143 10.54 13.44 -7.37
N ASP A 144 11.60 13.04 -8.09
CA ASP A 144 11.51 11.97 -9.07
C ASP A 144 11.34 10.59 -8.37
N PHE A 145 12.00 10.35 -7.22
CA PHE A 145 11.73 9.19 -6.38
C PHE A 145 10.30 9.20 -5.83
N GLN A 146 9.83 10.33 -5.29
CA GLN A 146 8.46 10.45 -4.79
C GLN A 146 7.45 10.12 -5.90
N LYS A 147 7.62 10.71 -7.09
CA LYS A 147 6.76 10.44 -8.23
C LYS A 147 6.80 8.97 -8.67
N ALA A 148 7.97 8.33 -8.66
CA ALA A 148 8.09 6.93 -9.01
C ALA A 148 7.32 6.03 -8.03
N VAL A 149 7.42 6.30 -6.73
CA VAL A 149 6.66 5.60 -5.69
C VAL A 149 5.16 5.84 -5.84
N GLU A 150 4.73 7.10 -6.08
CA GLU A 150 3.32 7.42 -6.33
C GLU A 150 2.75 6.64 -7.51
N ILE A 151 3.48 6.58 -8.63
CA ILE A 151 3.05 5.80 -9.80
C ILE A 151 3.03 4.30 -9.47
N SER A 152 4.03 3.80 -8.73
CA SER A 152 4.09 2.38 -8.32
C SER A 152 2.87 1.97 -7.48
N LEU A 153 2.39 2.89 -6.66
CA LEU A 153 1.24 2.68 -5.77
C LEU A 153 -0.10 3.09 -6.40
N SER A 154 -0.11 3.75 -7.58
CA SER A 154 -1.33 4.30 -8.20
C SER A 154 -2.42 3.25 -8.46
N LYS A 155 -2.04 1.99 -8.68
CA LYS A 155 -3.00 0.87 -8.80
C LYS A 155 -3.90 0.68 -7.56
N TRP A 156 -3.48 1.23 -6.41
CA TRP A 156 -4.20 1.19 -5.15
C TRP A 156 -5.07 2.45 -4.93
N ASP A 157 -4.88 3.47 -5.77
CA ASP A 157 -5.55 4.77 -5.64
C ASP A 157 -6.92 4.82 -6.33
N GLU A 158 -7.37 3.73 -6.94
CA GLU A 158 -8.68 3.67 -7.55
C GLU A 158 -9.80 3.58 -6.50
N LEU A 159 -10.91 4.27 -6.73
CA LEU A 159 -12.11 4.25 -5.88
C LEU A 159 -12.59 2.82 -5.57
N ASN A 160 -12.52 1.94 -6.58
CA ASN A 160 -12.88 0.54 -6.41
C ASN A 160 -11.89 -0.25 -5.55
N ALA A 161 -10.59 0.12 -5.57
CA ALA A 161 -9.61 -0.46 -4.67
C ALA A 161 -9.92 -0.09 -3.21
N LEU A 162 -10.17 1.18 -2.92
CA LEU A 162 -10.56 1.64 -1.57
C LEU A 162 -11.87 0.98 -1.12
N ARG A 163 -12.86 0.81 -2.00
CA ARG A 163 -14.06 0.04 -1.70
C ARG A 163 -13.72 -1.40 -1.29
N GLY A 164 -12.81 -2.03 -2.02
CA GLY A 164 -12.30 -3.38 -1.68
C GLY A 164 -11.64 -3.40 -0.30
N GLU A 165 -10.91 -2.35 0.07
CA GLU A 165 -10.30 -2.20 1.40
C GLU A 165 -11.35 -2.16 2.50
N TYR A 166 -12.41 -1.36 2.35
CA TYR A 166 -13.54 -1.34 3.30
C TYR A 166 -14.16 -2.74 3.50
N MET A 167 -14.32 -3.50 2.39
CA MET A 167 -14.87 -4.87 2.47
C MET A 167 -13.94 -5.81 3.22
N TYR A 168 -12.63 -5.76 2.89
CA TYR A 168 -11.62 -6.64 3.47
C TYR A 168 -11.45 -6.37 4.98
N GLU A 169 -11.23 -5.12 5.39
CA GLU A 169 -11.03 -4.77 6.79
C GLU A 169 -12.23 -5.15 7.66
N ASN A 170 -13.45 -4.90 7.17
CA ASN A 170 -14.65 -5.32 7.89
C ASN A 170 -14.74 -6.85 8.03
N ALA A 171 -14.39 -7.60 6.98
CA ALA A 171 -14.39 -9.06 7.03
C ALA A 171 -13.37 -9.60 8.04
N GLU A 172 -12.17 -9.02 8.07
CA GLU A 172 -11.11 -9.38 9.02
C GLU A 172 -11.54 -9.07 10.47
N LEU A 173 -12.04 -7.86 10.72
CA LEU A 173 -12.54 -7.47 12.04
C LEU A 173 -13.70 -8.36 12.52
N GLU A 174 -14.63 -8.72 11.64
CA GLU A 174 -15.71 -9.65 11.94
C GLU A 174 -15.14 -11.04 12.32
N TYR A 175 -14.16 -11.53 11.56
CA TYR A 175 -13.51 -12.81 11.85
C TYR A 175 -12.81 -12.80 13.21
N LEU A 176 -12.03 -11.76 13.50
CA LEU A 176 -11.34 -11.61 14.79
C LEU A 176 -12.34 -11.55 15.96
N LEU A 177 -13.41 -10.77 15.82
CA LEU A 177 -14.45 -10.65 16.84
C LEU A 177 -15.15 -11.99 17.09
N ARG A 178 -15.51 -12.73 16.04
CA ARG A 178 -16.12 -14.06 16.17
C ARG A 178 -15.17 -15.08 16.83
N SER A 179 -13.88 -14.98 16.53
CA SER A 179 -12.85 -15.82 17.15
C SER A 179 -12.69 -15.52 18.64
N LYS A 180 -12.79 -14.25 19.03
CA LYS A 180 -12.71 -13.80 20.43
C LYS A 180 -13.96 -14.16 21.23
N CYS A 181 -15.12 -14.25 20.57
CA CYS A 181 -16.42 -14.48 21.19
C CYS A 181 -17.10 -15.77 20.66
N PRO A 182 -16.51 -16.95 20.84
CA PRO A 182 -17.02 -18.20 20.22
C PRO A 182 -18.40 -18.62 20.75
N GLY A 183 -18.82 -18.08 21.91
CA GLY A 183 -20.13 -18.36 22.52
C GLY A 183 -21.29 -17.55 21.92
N TYR A 184 -21.03 -16.61 21.05
CA TYR A 184 -22.12 -15.82 20.47
C TYR A 184 -22.85 -16.57 19.34
N PRO A 185 -24.17 -16.41 19.21
CA PRO A 185 -24.96 -17.06 18.16
C PRO A 185 -24.40 -16.75 16.77
N LYS A 186 -24.31 -17.77 15.92
CA LYS A 186 -23.76 -17.66 14.54
C LYS A 186 -24.67 -16.85 13.62
N ASP A 187 -25.95 -16.79 13.93
CA ASP A 187 -27.00 -16.05 13.18
C ASP A 187 -27.04 -14.55 13.50
N LYS A 188 -26.31 -14.09 14.52
CA LYS A 188 -26.22 -12.66 14.81
C LYS A 188 -25.57 -11.91 13.66
N THR A 189 -26.15 -10.75 13.31
CA THR A 189 -25.51 -9.84 12.36
C THR A 189 -24.19 -9.32 12.91
N TYR A 190 -23.29 -8.94 12.02
CA TYR A 190 -21.99 -8.37 12.43
C TYR A 190 -22.18 -7.14 13.34
N ARG A 191 -23.13 -6.27 13.01
CA ARG A 191 -23.49 -5.09 13.82
C ARG A 191 -23.96 -5.47 15.23
N ASP A 192 -24.81 -6.49 15.35
CA ASP A 192 -25.31 -6.95 16.66
C ASP A 192 -24.21 -7.62 17.46
N LEU A 193 -23.29 -8.28 16.79
CA LEU A 193 -22.12 -8.89 17.42
C LEU A 193 -21.22 -7.81 18.06
N VAL A 194 -20.93 -6.72 17.34
CA VAL A 194 -20.15 -5.58 17.86
C VAL A 194 -20.86 -4.98 19.08
N LYS A 195 -22.15 -4.68 18.97
CA LYS A 195 -22.93 -4.15 20.11
C LYS A 195 -22.90 -5.08 21.33
N SER A 196 -23.02 -6.39 21.10
CA SER A 196 -22.97 -7.38 22.17
C SER A 196 -21.61 -7.45 22.84
N TYR A 197 -20.53 -7.37 22.07
CA TYR A 197 -19.17 -7.35 22.59
C TYR A 197 -18.93 -6.15 23.52
N PHE A 198 -19.28 -4.95 23.08
CA PHE A 198 -19.14 -3.75 23.92
C PHE A 198 -20.02 -3.81 25.17
N ASN A 199 -21.25 -4.29 25.06
CA ASN A 199 -22.19 -4.35 26.20
C ASN A 199 -21.78 -5.42 27.21
N ASN A 200 -21.42 -6.61 26.78
CA ASN A 200 -21.23 -7.77 27.64
C ASN A 200 -19.79 -7.94 28.11
N GLU A 201 -18.82 -7.77 27.22
CA GLU A 201 -17.39 -8.00 27.53
C GLU A 201 -16.74 -6.72 28.07
N LEU A 202 -16.96 -5.59 27.40
CA LEU A 202 -16.35 -4.31 27.77
C LEU A 202 -17.23 -3.46 28.71
N GLN A 203 -18.45 -3.92 29.00
CA GLN A 203 -19.43 -3.25 29.90
C GLN A 203 -19.71 -1.78 29.50
N VAL A 204 -19.65 -1.48 28.21
CA VAL A 204 -19.95 -0.15 27.64
C VAL A 204 -21.46 -0.09 27.32
N ASN A 205 -22.28 0.27 28.29
CA ASN A 205 -23.74 0.39 28.17
C ASN A 205 -24.17 1.84 27.97
N GLU A 206 -25.23 2.06 27.17
CA GLU A 206 -25.82 3.39 26.96
C GLU A 206 -26.38 3.99 28.26
N THR A 207 -26.73 3.14 29.24
CA THR A 207 -27.32 3.55 30.53
C THR A 207 -26.30 4.07 31.54
N LEU A 208 -25.03 3.75 31.40
CA LEU A 208 -23.97 4.19 32.32
C LEU A 208 -23.15 5.33 31.71
N LYS A 209 -23.73 6.53 31.65
CA LYS A 209 -23.00 7.75 31.30
C LYS A 209 -21.97 8.11 32.40
N ARG A 210 -20.88 7.37 32.51
CA ARG A 210 -19.74 7.78 33.34
C ARG A 210 -18.93 8.83 32.57
N ARG A 211 -19.47 10.06 32.56
CA ARG A 211 -18.89 11.19 31.78
C ARG A 211 -17.46 11.56 32.14
N ASP A 212 -16.97 11.13 33.27
CA ASP A 212 -15.65 11.55 33.80
C ASP A 212 -14.52 10.53 33.62
N ASN A 213 -14.80 9.34 33.07
CA ASN A 213 -13.77 8.33 32.80
C ASN A 213 -13.30 8.44 31.34
N LYS A 214 -12.02 8.81 31.14
CA LYS A 214 -11.38 8.95 29.82
C LYS A 214 -11.38 7.61 29.05
N GLU A 215 -11.10 6.52 29.74
CA GLU A 215 -11.05 5.17 29.16
C GLU A 215 -12.44 4.74 28.63
N TYR A 216 -13.49 4.97 29.43
CA TYR A 216 -14.86 4.70 29.01
C TYR A 216 -15.27 5.51 27.76
N ARG A 217 -14.90 6.79 27.70
CA ARG A 217 -15.16 7.63 26.51
C ARG A 217 -14.45 7.10 25.28
N ASN A 218 -13.18 6.70 25.43
CA ASN A 218 -12.41 6.11 24.34
C ASN A 218 -13.08 4.82 23.80
N LEU A 219 -13.55 3.94 24.67
CA LEU A 219 -14.28 2.74 24.26
C LEU A 219 -15.62 3.06 23.56
N VAL A 220 -16.33 4.09 23.98
CA VAL A 220 -17.54 4.57 23.30
C VAL A 220 -17.20 5.07 21.90
N ASP A 221 -16.15 5.88 21.77
CA ASP A 221 -15.69 6.42 20.48
C ASP A 221 -15.27 5.29 19.53
N ILE A 222 -14.53 4.27 20.01
CA ILE A 222 -14.14 3.11 19.22
C ILE A 222 -15.37 2.33 18.77
N ARG A 223 -16.34 2.10 19.65
CA ARG A 223 -17.60 1.43 19.30
C ARG A 223 -18.34 2.17 18.18
N ASP A 224 -18.50 3.46 18.32
CA ASP A 224 -19.27 4.28 17.40
C ASP A 224 -18.57 4.36 16.02
N ASN A 225 -17.25 4.49 16.02
CA ASN A 225 -16.44 4.40 14.81
C ASN A 225 -16.53 3.02 14.14
N TRP A 226 -16.56 1.94 14.92
CA TRP A 226 -16.73 0.59 14.37
C TRP A 226 -18.10 0.41 13.74
N LEU A 227 -19.15 0.88 14.40
CA LEU A 227 -20.51 0.83 13.84
C LEU A 227 -20.64 1.68 12.57
N LEU A 228 -19.99 2.85 12.54
CA LEU A 228 -19.91 3.69 11.35
C LEU A 228 -19.15 2.98 10.21
N LEU A 229 -18.06 2.28 10.51
CA LEU A 229 -17.30 1.50 9.53
C LEU A 229 -18.16 0.41 8.88
N ILE A 230 -19.00 -0.28 9.66
CA ILE A 230 -19.97 -1.25 9.15
C ILE A 230 -20.99 -0.59 8.22
N ASP A 231 -21.51 0.58 8.59
CA ASP A 231 -22.47 1.32 7.77
C ASP A 231 -21.86 1.78 6.45
N ARG A 232 -20.62 2.30 6.48
CA ARG A 232 -19.87 2.68 5.29
C ARG A 232 -19.63 1.48 4.36
N ARG A 233 -19.20 0.35 4.91
CA ARG A 233 -19.02 -0.89 4.14
C ARG A 233 -20.33 -1.32 3.48
N ASN A 234 -21.43 -1.31 4.19
CA ASN A 234 -22.73 -1.68 3.64
C ASN A 234 -23.20 -0.69 2.57
N ALA A 235 -22.96 0.60 2.77
CA ALA A 235 -23.25 1.65 1.80
C ALA A 235 -22.45 1.46 0.49
N LEU A 236 -21.17 1.09 0.60
CA LEU A 236 -20.27 0.89 -0.53
C LEU A 236 -20.50 -0.43 -1.30
N ALA A 237 -21.22 -1.40 -0.70
CA ALA A 237 -21.40 -2.73 -1.31
C ALA A 237 -22.16 -2.69 -2.65
N HIS A 238 -23.05 -1.69 -2.84
CA HIS A 238 -23.98 -1.62 -3.96
C HIS A 238 -23.91 -0.33 -4.77
N VAL A 239 -22.81 0.40 -4.69
CA VAL A 239 -22.61 1.64 -5.45
C VAL A 239 -21.73 1.42 -6.65
N ILE A 240 -21.92 2.24 -7.66
CA ILE A 240 -21.07 2.35 -8.84
C ILE A 240 -20.34 3.69 -8.80
N GLU A 241 -19.22 3.75 -9.49
CA GLU A 241 -18.49 4.97 -9.72
C GLU A 241 -19.29 5.91 -10.60
N ASP A 242 -19.26 7.21 -10.29
CA ASP A 242 -19.90 8.28 -11.05
C ASP A 242 -18.90 9.44 -11.23
N HIS A 243 -19.21 10.38 -12.09
CA HIS A 243 -18.33 11.49 -12.43
C HIS A 243 -19.09 12.80 -12.58
N GLU A 244 -18.59 13.84 -11.91
CA GLU A 244 -19.03 15.23 -12.10
C GLU A 244 -17.86 16.08 -12.61
N PRO A 245 -18.06 16.94 -13.64
CA PRO A 245 -16.96 17.71 -14.25
C PRO A 245 -16.13 18.54 -13.27
N GLU A 246 -16.75 19.09 -12.22
CA GLU A 246 -16.09 19.95 -11.23
C GLU A 246 -15.51 19.18 -10.04
N LYS A 247 -16.00 17.96 -9.77
CA LYS A 247 -15.64 17.15 -8.60
C LYS A 247 -14.76 15.96 -8.93
N GLY A 248 -14.71 15.54 -10.20
CA GLY A 248 -14.02 14.33 -10.66
C GLY A 248 -14.84 13.08 -10.39
N TYR A 249 -14.15 11.94 -10.34
CA TYR A 249 -14.76 10.64 -10.03
C TYR A 249 -15.08 10.53 -8.54
N PHE A 250 -16.18 9.83 -8.23
CA PHE A 250 -16.63 9.56 -6.87
C PHE A 250 -17.50 8.32 -6.80
N ILE A 251 -17.62 7.76 -5.62
CA ILE A 251 -18.65 6.78 -5.26
C ILE A 251 -19.52 7.35 -4.15
N GLN A 252 -20.83 7.20 -4.29
CA GLN A 252 -21.79 7.74 -3.35
C GLN A 252 -22.82 6.69 -2.95
N SER A 253 -23.06 6.55 -1.65
CA SER A 253 -24.11 5.69 -1.15
C SER A 253 -25.48 6.24 -1.51
N LYS A 254 -26.36 5.38 -2.06
CA LYS A 254 -27.78 5.68 -2.32
C LYS A 254 -28.69 5.04 -1.27
N ASN A 255 -28.21 4.87 -0.05
CA ASN A 255 -28.99 4.21 0.97
C ASN A 255 -30.09 5.16 1.47
N GLU A 256 -31.31 4.94 1.00
CA GLU A 256 -32.51 5.71 1.38
C GLU A 256 -32.81 5.66 2.90
N ASN A 257 -32.21 4.70 3.60
CA ASN A 257 -32.37 4.53 5.04
C ASN A 257 -31.26 5.18 5.89
N CYS A 258 -30.21 5.74 5.26
CA CYS A 258 -29.17 6.49 5.98
C CYS A 258 -29.48 7.98 5.95
N LEU A 259 -29.47 8.60 7.14
CA LEU A 259 -29.68 10.05 7.33
C LEU A 259 -28.60 10.89 6.62
N GLU A 260 -27.45 10.29 6.29
CA GLU A 260 -26.34 10.95 5.59
C GLU A 260 -25.89 10.09 4.39
N THR A 261 -25.73 10.74 3.24
CA THR A 261 -25.09 10.14 2.08
C THR A 261 -23.58 10.11 2.32
N PHE A 262 -23.01 8.91 2.31
CA PHE A 262 -21.55 8.73 2.35
C PHE A 262 -20.99 8.82 0.94
N THR A 263 -20.07 9.76 0.71
CA THR A 263 -19.45 10.00 -0.60
C THR A 263 -17.94 9.96 -0.46
N ILE A 264 -17.27 9.20 -1.32
CA ILE A 264 -15.82 9.18 -1.45
C ILE A 264 -15.46 9.78 -2.81
N TYR A 265 -14.66 10.84 -2.81
CA TYR A 265 -14.11 11.45 -4.00
C TYR A 265 -12.70 10.90 -4.27
N GLU A 266 -12.37 10.66 -5.54
CA GLU A 266 -11.04 10.19 -5.94
C GLU A 266 -9.92 11.09 -5.39
N ARG A 267 -10.09 12.39 -5.42
CA ARG A 267 -9.12 13.36 -4.86
C ARG A 267 -8.88 13.25 -3.35
N ASN A 268 -9.70 12.50 -2.62
CA ASN A 268 -9.62 12.32 -1.17
C ASN A 268 -9.19 10.90 -0.77
N LEU A 269 -8.82 10.05 -1.75
CA LEU A 269 -8.54 8.62 -1.52
C LEU A 269 -7.50 8.38 -0.42
N ASP A 270 -6.39 9.13 -0.43
CA ASP A 270 -5.33 9.00 0.56
C ASP A 270 -5.84 9.26 1.98
N LYS A 271 -6.61 10.34 2.14
CA LYS A 271 -7.21 10.69 3.42
C LYS A 271 -8.20 9.62 3.90
N GLU A 272 -9.10 9.20 3.02
CA GLU A 272 -10.11 8.17 3.34
C GLU A 272 -9.46 6.84 3.72
N ARG A 273 -8.36 6.50 3.06
CA ARG A 273 -7.56 5.31 3.39
C ARG A 273 -6.89 5.45 4.75
N CYS A 274 -6.26 6.58 5.04
CA CYS A 274 -5.64 6.83 6.34
C CYS A 274 -6.67 6.77 7.46
N ASP A 275 -7.82 7.43 7.29
CA ASP A 275 -8.92 7.43 8.27
C ASP A 275 -9.46 6.00 8.50
N LEU A 276 -9.63 5.19 7.43
CA LEU A 276 -10.02 3.79 7.52
C LEU A 276 -9.03 2.97 8.36
N LEU A 277 -7.74 3.08 8.03
CA LEU A 277 -6.70 2.29 8.67
C LEU A 277 -6.47 2.68 10.13
N GLU A 278 -6.62 3.96 10.47
CA GLU A 278 -6.56 4.44 11.85
C GLU A 278 -7.70 3.83 12.70
N VAL A 279 -8.92 3.86 12.20
CA VAL A 279 -10.08 3.25 12.87
C VAL A 279 -9.87 1.74 13.05
N VAL A 280 -9.40 1.05 12.01
CA VAL A 280 -9.11 -0.39 12.06
C VAL A 280 -8.03 -0.71 13.10
N ALA A 281 -6.98 0.10 13.18
CA ALA A 281 -5.91 -0.08 14.17
C ALA A 281 -6.47 0.04 15.60
N MET A 282 -7.24 1.09 15.90
CA MET A 282 -7.87 1.27 17.22
C MET A 282 -8.79 0.09 17.59
N ILE A 283 -9.52 -0.45 16.62
CA ILE A 283 -10.40 -1.61 16.87
C ILE A 283 -9.57 -2.86 17.15
N LYS A 284 -8.48 -3.10 16.38
CA LYS A 284 -7.61 -4.25 16.58
C LYS A 284 -6.93 -4.24 17.96
N GLU A 285 -6.58 -3.07 18.51
CA GLU A 285 -6.01 -2.94 19.86
C GLU A 285 -6.91 -3.49 20.96
N ILE A 286 -8.23 -3.35 20.84
CA ILE A 286 -9.17 -3.90 21.83
C ILE A 286 -9.53 -5.37 21.59
N LEU A 287 -9.20 -5.91 20.41
CA LEU A 287 -9.46 -7.30 20.06
C LEU A 287 -8.27 -8.22 20.39
N ILE A 288 -7.08 -7.71 20.52
CA ILE A 288 -5.87 -8.45 20.89
C ILE A 288 -5.74 -8.47 22.41
#